data_55f416d721c0b48cf21908691e2d362d
#
_entry.id   55f416d721c0b48cf21908691e2d362d
#
_cell.length_a   1.000
_cell.length_b   1.000
_cell.length_c   1.000
_cell.angle_alpha   90.00
_cell.angle_beta   90.00
_cell.angle_gamma   90.00
#
_symmetry.space_group_name_H-M   'P 1'
#
loop_
_entity.id
_entity.type
_entity.pdbx_description
1 polymer ?
#
loop_
_entity_poly.entity_id
_entity_poly.type
_entity_poly.pdbx_seq_one_letter_code
_entity_poly.pdbx_strand_id
1 'polypeptide(L)'
;MAAKLLVYISAAGAVASRTGGSRIGDVQRFANDESGIEAFRQYAAANSSAPAFLLVDAIEEDYRFETLPHASGSDRDQMVERKLRQHYRGSTFSSSQLMGRDSTKRRDDRFLFCALTNPDLITPWLDALTATKHPVGGVFLLPLVMPQLVSALAPKTANLLTVGSLATGIRLSFFREGSFRLSRLSRADTAITGLPRAVFDEISNTRLYLHALRAATLDEPVTVLLLDHANALEPAARLILAESPALTCRRIDSKELSDKLNISQELIESTPESIYLQLLAGTVPASNLAAPAITAGYRRLRTRQQLYSASAAVAIIGICWAGYNLTHQFSLEAEKEDVIRSTSRVNAEYEAATLQFPSAPTTAENLKRTTELAEKLRASAKTPATFYAVLSRALTPDPDITPLEITWQYSASEIAGTDRGTQSTAGQPPTAPPPAPIPGVGARKQSGLIAGELRNFKGDYRNAINRINQLAERLRADPAVDQVKVTQLPLNVSPGLALTGSTSETPGSGGSTEFRLVVVLKSTP
;
A
#
# COMPACT_ATOMS: atom_id res chain seq x y z
N MET A 1 23.66 -11.36 -17.07
CA MET A 1 24.15 -9.95 -17.10
C MET A 1 24.35 -9.54 -18.54
N ALA A 2 24.10 -8.26 -18.87
CA ALA A 2 24.36 -7.75 -20.22
C ALA A 2 25.88 -7.71 -20.51
N ALA A 3 26.27 -7.94 -21.78
CA ALA A 3 27.64 -7.84 -22.21
C ALA A 3 28.20 -6.41 -21.99
N LYS A 4 29.46 -6.29 -21.61
CA LYS A 4 30.19 -5.02 -21.43
C LYS A 4 31.44 -5.06 -22.31
N LEU A 5 31.86 -3.92 -22.83
CA LEU A 5 33.18 -3.72 -23.39
C LEU A 5 34.08 -3.15 -22.29
N LEU A 6 35.08 -3.87 -21.85
CA LEU A 6 36.03 -3.44 -20.84
C LEU A 6 37.31 -3.01 -21.52
N VAL A 7 37.86 -1.86 -21.11
CA VAL A 7 39.03 -1.28 -21.72
C VAL A 7 40.01 -0.87 -20.59
N TYR A 8 41.12 -1.55 -20.46
CA TYR A 8 42.22 -1.13 -19.62
C TYR A 8 43.10 -0.17 -20.42
N ILE A 9 43.44 0.96 -19.86
CA ILE A 9 44.22 2.02 -20.51
C ILE A 9 45.42 2.37 -19.64
N SER A 10 46.58 2.42 -20.25
CA SER A 10 47.84 2.79 -19.63
C SER A 10 48.74 3.55 -20.58
N ALA A 11 49.91 4.00 -20.10
CA ALA A 11 50.91 4.63 -20.97
C ALA A 11 51.46 3.69 -22.05
N ALA A 12 51.35 2.38 -21.88
CA ALA A 12 51.76 1.37 -22.88
C ALA A 12 50.71 1.13 -23.98
N GLY A 13 49.50 1.67 -23.84
CA GLY A 13 48.39 1.48 -24.77
C GLY A 13 47.14 1.00 -24.08
N ALA A 14 46.25 0.37 -24.83
CA ALA A 14 45.00 -0.18 -24.30
C ALA A 14 44.91 -1.72 -24.48
N VAL A 15 44.17 -2.32 -23.56
CA VAL A 15 43.79 -3.75 -23.63
C VAL A 15 42.27 -3.82 -23.48
N ALA A 16 41.61 -4.43 -24.44
CA ALA A 16 40.16 -4.51 -24.41
C ALA A 16 39.65 -5.96 -24.47
N SER A 17 38.52 -6.18 -23.82
CA SER A 17 37.82 -7.45 -23.84
C SER A 17 36.31 -7.23 -23.78
N ARG A 18 35.57 -8.05 -24.50
CA ARG A 18 34.10 -8.11 -24.35
C ARG A 18 33.74 -9.19 -23.33
N THR A 19 32.85 -8.85 -22.41
CA THR A 19 32.40 -9.84 -21.41
C THR A 19 31.28 -10.72 -21.95
N GLY A 20 31.31 -12.01 -21.58
CA GLY A 20 30.18 -12.92 -21.64
C GLY A 20 29.61 -13.14 -20.23
N GLY A 21 28.66 -12.25 -19.82
CA GLY A 21 28.17 -12.27 -18.44
C GLY A 21 29.13 -11.59 -17.44
N SER A 22 29.70 -12.35 -16.47
CA SER A 22 30.65 -11.85 -15.47
C SER A 22 32.11 -12.22 -15.81
N ARG A 23 32.37 -12.84 -16.95
CA ARG A 23 33.70 -13.26 -17.38
C ARG A 23 34.16 -12.45 -18.56
N ILE A 24 35.48 -12.17 -18.61
CA ILE A 24 36.11 -11.60 -19.81
C ILE A 24 36.16 -12.66 -20.91
N GLY A 25 36.00 -12.22 -22.15
CA GLY A 25 36.21 -13.02 -23.35
C GLY A 25 37.61 -12.85 -23.89
N ASP A 26 37.74 -12.95 -25.21
CA ASP A 26 39.01 -12.73 -25.89
C ASP A 26 39.54 -11.32 -25.59
N VAL A 27 40.84 -11.24 -25.40
CA VAL A 27 41.53 -9.99 -25.04
C VAL A 27 42.37 -9.54 -26.23
N GLN A 28 42.20 -8.25 -26.60
CA GLN A 28 42.98 -7.63 -27.67
C GLN A 28 43.76 -6.43 -27.16
N ARG A 29 45.01 -6.33 -27.57
CA ARG A 29 45.94 -5.26 -27.20
C ARG A 29 46.05 -4.24 -28.34
N PHE A 30 46.13 -2.94 -27.99
CA PHE A 30 46.25 -1.81 -28.90
C PHE A 30 47.43 -0.94 -28.44
N ALA A 31 48.32 -0.61 -29.35
CA ALA A 31 49.46 0.26 -29.06
C ALA A 31 49.01 1.71 -28.83
N ASN A 32 49.80 2.49 -28.09
CA ASN A 32 49.50 3.91 -27.84
C ASN A 32 50.08 4.77 -28.98
N ASP A 33 49.66 4.48 -30.21
CA ASP A 33 49.99 5.20 -31.43
C ASP A 33 48.73 5.36 -32.30
N GLU A 34 48.84 6.10 -33.39
CA GLU A 34 47.73 6.38 -34.28
C GLU A 34 47.13 5.08 -34.88
N SER A 35 47.99 4.09 -35.21
CA SER A 35 47.55 2.81 -35.77
C SER A 35 46.78 1.97 -34.74
N GLY A 36 47.22 1.96 -33.48
CA GLY A 36 46.55 1.27 -32.39
C GLY A 36 45.23 1.90 -32.02
N ILE A 37 45.14 3.23 -32.02
CA ILE A 37 43.88 3.96 -31.77
C ILE A 37 42.87 3.67 -32.90
N GLU A 38 43.32 3.62 -34.16
CA GLU A 38 42.44 3.28 -35.27
C GLU A 38 41.96 1.82 -35.20
N ALA A 39 42.86 0.88 -34.90
CA ALA A 39 42.47 -0.53 -34.68
C ALA A 39 41.48 -0.65 -33.50
N PHE A 40 41.67 0.09 -32.42
CA PHE A 40 40.69 0.15 -31.31
C PHE A 40 39.35 0.72 -31.74
N ARG A 41 39.33 1.78 -32.57
CA ARG A 41 38.08 2.34 -33.12
C ARG A 41 37.27 1.30 -33.90
N GLN A 42 37.93 0.52 -34.74
CA GLN A 42 37.31 -0.57 -35.53
C GLN A 42 36.78 -1.66 -34.58
N TYR A 43 37.57 -2.05 -33.58
CA TYR A 43 37.16 -3.02 -32.56
C TYR A 43 35.94 -2.53 -31.77
N ALA A 44 35.93 -1.27 -31.35
CA ALA A 44 34.80 -0.66 -30.67
C ALA A 44 33.55 -0.63 -31.55
N ALA A 45 33.68 -0.26 -32.81
CA ALA A 45 32.55 -0.26 -33.77
C ALA A 45 31.92 -1.66 -33.89
N ALA A 46 32.73 -2.72 -33.98
CA ALA A 46 32.25 -4.09 -34.04
C ALA A 46 31.53 -4.54 -32.75
N ASN A 47 31.81 -3.90 -31.61
CA ASN A 47 31.26 -4.20 -30.30
C ASN A 47 30.27 -3.15 -29.78
N SER A 48 29.71 -2.30 -30.65
CA SER A 48 28.88 -1.14 -30.31
C SER A 48 27.62 -1.43 -29.50
N SER A 49 27.17 -2.68 -29.47
CA SER A 49 26.01 -3.11 -28.68
C SER A 49 26.27 -3.22 -27.17
N ALA A 50 27.54 -3.28 -26.74
CA ALA A 50 27.92 -3.43 -25.35
C ALA A 50 28.45 -2.10 -24.80
N PRO A 51 27.99 -1.59 -23.64
CA PRO A 51 28.52 -0.34 -23.07
C PRO A 51 30.00 -0.49 -22.68
N ALA A 52 30.80 0.56 -22.91
CA ALA A 52 32.22 0.59 -22.60
C ALA A 52 32.47 1.05 -21.15
N PHE A 53 33.37 0.35 -20.44
CA PHE A 53 33.85 0.69 -19.12
C PHE A 53 35.38 0.77 -19.18
N LEU A 54 35.95 1.94 -18.83
CA LEU A 54 37.37 2.21 -18.94
C LEU A 54 38.03 2.07 -17.58
N LEU A 55 39.11 1.31 -17.50
CA LEU A 55 39.95 1.15 -16.31
C LEU A 55 41.32 1.78 -16.60
N VAL A 56 41.68 2.77 -15.82
CA VAL A 56 42.90 3.58 -16.06
C VAL A 56 43.97 3.22 -15.06
N ASP A 57 45.17 2.91 -15.58
CA ASP A 57 46.39 2.67 -14.82
C ASP A 57 47.40 3.78 -15.17
N ALA A 58 47.45 4.78 -14.30
CA ALA A 58 48.24 6.00 -14.53
C ALA A 58 49.08 6.37 -13.34
N ILE A 59 50.15 7.14 -13.56
CA ILE A 59 50.92 7.78 -12.49
C ILE A 59 50.19 9.04 -12.03
N GLU A 60 49.50 9.69 -12.95
CA GLU A 60 48.80 10.96 -12.77
C GLU A 60 47.44 10.75 -12.10
N GLU A 61 47.39 10.00 -11.04
CA GLU A 61 46.25 9.76 -10.17
C GLU A 61 46.42 10.43 -8.81
N ASP A 62 45.34 10.99 -8.25
CA ASP A 62 45.37 11.58 -6.91
C ASP A 62 44.19 11.03 -6.06
N TYR A 63 44.52 10.80 -4.77
CA TYR A 63 43.55 10.28 -3.78
C TYR A 63 43.64 11.10 -2.52
N ARG A 64 42.48 11.59 -2.05
CA ARG A 64 42.36 12.38 -0.82
C ARG A 64 41.25 11.87 0.06
N PHE A 65 41.59 11.64 1.32
CA PHE A 65 40.64 11.28 2.34
C PHE A 65 40.28 12.52 3.14
N GLU A 66 38.99 12.87 3.17
CA GLU A 66 38.48 13.97 3.97
C GLU A 66 37.27 13.55 4.78
N THR A 67 37.13 14.19 5.94
CA THR A 67 35.98 14.06 6.80
C THR A 67 35.13 15.32 6.66
N LEU A 68 33.88 15.17 6.31
CA LEU A 68 32.93 16.27 6.11
C LEU A 68 31.79 16.15 7.10
N PRO A 69 31.20 17.29 7.55
CA PRO A 69 30.01 17.26 8.38
C PRO A 69 28.92 16.41 7.74
N HIS A 70 28.22 15.63 8.55
CA HIS A 70 27.12 14.82 8.03
C HIS A 70 26.01 15.70 7.44
N ALA A 71 25.68 15.48 6.19
CA ALA A 71 24.57 16.07 5.47
C ALA A 71 23.86 15.00 4.61
N SER A 72 22.63 15.26 4.19
CA SER A 72 21.87 14.34 3.36
C SER A 72 21.29 15.03 2.13
N GLY A 73 20.96 14.25 1.10
CA GLY A 73 20.32 14.75 -0.12
C GLY A 73 21.19 15.81 -0.85
N SER A 74 20.55 16.84 -1.35
CA SER A 74 21.18 17.91 -2.15
C SER A 74 22.31 18.64 -1.43
N ASP A 75 22.21 18.83 -0.12
CA ASP A 75 23.20 19.57 0.65
C ASP A 75 24.53 18.82 0.72
N ARG A 76 24.47 17.51 0.90
CA ARG A 76 25.65 16.63 0.80
C ARG A 76 26.26 16.71 -0.59
N ASP A 77 25.44 16.60 -1.63
CA ASP A 77 25.93 16.58 -3.00
C ASP A 77 26.60 17.91 -3.38
N GLN A 78 26.03 19.05 -2.99
CA GLN A 78 26.63 20.37 -3.18
C GLN A 78 27.94 20.55 -2.40
N MET A 79 28.01 20.07 -1.16
CA MET A 79 29.21 20.14 -0.34
C MET A 79 30.34 19.32 -0.97
N VAL A 80 30.03 18.08 -1.39
CA VAL A 80 30.97 17.19 -2.06
C VAL A 80 31.45 17.78 -3.39
N GLU A 81 30.55 18.29 -4.20
CA GLU A 81 30.89 18.92 -5.49
C GLU A 81 31.79 20.16 -5.31
N ARG A 82 31.50 20.99 -4.31
CA ARG A 82 32.34 22.13 -3.97
C ARG A 82 33.76 21.69 -3.58
N LYS A 83 33.89 20.59 -2.81
CA LYS A 83 35.18 20.00 -2.43
C LYS A 83 35.92 19.43 -3.63
N LEU A 84 35.24 18.68 -4.50
CA LEU A 84 35.82 18.19 -5.75
C LEU A 84 36.41 19.34 -6.59
N ARG A 85 35.66 20.41 -6.78
CA ARG A 85 36.13 21.62 -7.51
C ARG A 85 37.27 22.31 -6.80
N GLN A 86 37.34 22.31 -5.48
CA GLN A 86 38.44 22.89 -4.71
C GLN A 86 39.73 22.10 -4.88
N HIS A 87 39.67 20.75 -4.83
CA HIS A 87 40.85 19.88 -4.90
C HIS A 87 41.34 19.69 -6.34
N TYR A 88 40.41 19.55 -7.30
CA TYR A 88 40.71 19.14 -8.67
C TYR A 88 40.26 20.20 -9.69
N ARG A 89 40.72 21.42 -9.48
CA ARG A 89 40.46 22.52 -10.44
C ARG A 89 41.04 22.15 -11.80
N GLY A 90 40.19 22.10 -12.83
CA GLY A 90 40.59 21.78 -14.20
C GLY A 90 40.66 20.30 -14.55
N SER A 91 40.50 19.36 -13.61
CA SER A 91 40.34 17.96 -13.94
C SER A 91 38.88 17.66 -14.31
N THR A 92 38.69 17.11 -15.51
CA THR A 92 37.39 16.65 -16.00
C THR A 92 37.03 15.26 -15.49
N PHE A 93 38.02 14.54 -14.95
CA PHE A 93 37.88 13.15 -14.46
C PHE A 93 38.13 13.11 -12.95
N SER A 94 37.10 13.38 -12.18
CA SER A 94 37.15 13.33 -10.72
C SER A 94 35.87 12.75 -10.13
N SER A 95 35.98 12.11 -9.01
CA SER A 95 34.87 11.46 -8.32
C SER A 95 35.05 11.49 -6.81
N SER A 96 33.98 11.22 -6.09
CA SER A 96 34.00 11.01 -4.64
C SER A 96 33.23 9.77 -4.27
N GLN A 97 33.67 9.12 -3.20
CA GLN A 97 33.00 7.97 -2.63
C GLN A 97 32.87 8.12 -1.12
N LEU A 98 31.67 7.89 -0.60
CA LEU A 98 31.45 7.77 0.83
C LEU A 98 32.06 6.46 1.34
N MET A 99 33.04 6.57 2.24
CA MET A 99 33.76 5.42 2.83
C MET A 99 33.16 4.96 4.15
N GLY A 100 32.22 5.70 4.71
CA GLY A 100 31.56 5.42 5.99
C GLY A 100 31.50 6.64 6.87
N ARG A 101 31.05 6.45 8.10
CA ARG A 101 31.00 7.50 9.13
C ARG A 101 32.09 7.32 10.15
N ASP A 102 32.53 8.43 10.71
CA ASP A 102 33.44 8.41 11.83
C ASP A 102 32.72 7.93 13.12
N SER A 103 33.43 7.20 13.95
CA SER A 103 32.94 6.73 15.24
C SER A 103 32.93 7.81 16.32
N THR A 104 33.44 9.01 16.03
CA THR A 104 33.47 10.17 16.95
C THR A 104 32.04 10.67 17.24
N LYS A 105 31.90 11.45 18.36
CA LYS A 105 30.60 12.00 18.79
C LYS A 105 29.87 12.78 17.70
N ARG A 106 30.59 13.42 16.79
CA ARG A 106 30.03 14.25 15.72
C ARG A 106 29.50 13.42 14.54
N ARG A 107 29.94 12.16 14.37
CA ARG A 107 29.53 11.24 13.29
C ARG A 107 29.69 11.85 11.89
N ASP A 108 30.80 12.54 11.65
CA ASP A 108 31.11 13.11 10.35
C ASP A 108 31.28 12.00 9.29
N ASP A 109 30.95 12.30 8.04
CA ASP A 109 31.06 11.39 6.92
C ASP A 109 32.49 11.41 6.36
N ARG A 110 33.12 10.24 6.17
CA ARG A 110 34.44 10.10 5.56
C ARG A 110 34.30 9.85 4.07
N PHE A 111 34.94 10.70 3.28
CA PHE A 111 34.94 10.60 1.83
C PHE A 111 36.34 10.28 1.29
N LEU A 112 36.39 9.48 0.24
CA LEU A 112 37.51 9.37 -0.68
C LEU A 112 37.22 10.24 -1.90
N PHE A 113 38.06 11.23 -2.13
CA PHE A 113 38.09 12.02 -3.36
C PHE A 113 39.19 11.47 -4.26
N CYS A 114 38.94 11.27 -5.53
CA CYS A 114 39.92 10.76 -6.47
C CYS A 114 39.80 11.47 -7.82
N ALA A 115 40.91 11.62 -8.50
CA ALA A 115 40.96 12.23 -9.82
C ALA A 115 42.09 11.64 -10.68
N LEU A 116 41.90 11.67 -11.98
CA LEU A 116 42.95 11.57 -12.98
C LEU A 116 43.37 13.00 -13.33
N THR A 117 44.58 13.39 -13.01
CA THR A 117 45.07 14.76 -13.14
C THR A 117 45.51 15.11 -14.55
N ASN A 118 45.88 14.11 -15.35
CA ASN A 118 46.22 14.26 -16.77
C ASN A 118 45.22 13.49 -17.65
N PRO A 119 44.27 14.18 -18.34
CA PRO A 119 43.31 13.55 -19.20
C PRO A 119 43.88 13.03 -20.53
N ASP A 120 45.05 13.50 -20.96
CA ASP A 120 45.62 13.19 -22.27
C ASP A 120 45.81 11.68 -22.47
N LEU A 121 46.07 10.95 -21.39
CA LEU A 121 46.18 9.50 -21.41
C LEU A 121 44.93 8.78 -21.94
N ILE A 122 43.74 9.28 -21.61
CA ILE A 122 42.49 8.60 -21.94
C ILE A 122 41.72 9.24 -23.09
N THR A 123 42.02 10.51 -23.41
CA THR A 123 41.32 11.29 -24.42
C THR A 123 41.26 10.61 -25.78
N PRO A 124 42.37 10.09 -26.35
CA PRO A 124 42.33 9.43 -27.68
C PRO A 124 41.39 8.22 -27.74
N TRP A 125 41.35 7.44 -26.65
CA TRP A 125 40.50 6.26 -26.54
C TRP A 125 39.01 6.62 -26.35
N LEU A 126 38.71 7.70 -25.60
CA LEU A 126 37.37 8.24 -25.46
C LEU A 126 36.85 8.85 -26.78
N ASP A 127 37.72 9.55 -27.51
CA ASP A 127 37.37 10.11 -28.82
C ASP A 127 37.06 9.00 -29.83
N ALA A 128 37.81 7.91 -29.82
CA ALA A 128 37.53 6.73 -30.65
C ALA A 128 36.15 6.11 -30.31
N LEU A 129 35.80 6.00 -29.03
CA LEU A 129 34.47 5.54 -28.57
C LEU A 129 33.37 6.53 -28.97
N THR A 130 33.62 7.83 -28.85
CA THR A 130 32.65 8.88 -29.19
C THR A 130 32.38 8.90 -30.69
N ALA A 131 33.43 8.80 -31.52
CA ALA A 131 33.31 8.71 -32.98
C ALA A 131 32.45 7.53 -33.45
N THR A 132 32.49 6.41 -32.73
CA THR A 132 31.63 5.24 -32.97
C THR A 132 30.28 5.29 -32.27
N LYS A 133 29.94 6.42 -31.59
CA LYS A 133 28.73 6.60 -30.78
C LYS A 133 28.57 5.51 -29.70
N HIS A 134 29.68 4.96 -29.22
CA HIS A 134 29.67 3.88 -28.23
C HIS A 134 29.23 4.42 -26.87
N PRO A 135 28.26 3.78 -26.17
CA PRO A 135 27.82 4.25 -24.86
C PRO A 135 28.88 3.97 -23.82
N VAL A 136 29.45 5.02 -23.19
CA VAL A 136 30.44 4.92 -22.14
C VAL A 136 29.74 4.83 -20.79
N GLY A 137 29.95 3.71 -20.06
CA GLY A 137 29.39 3.46 -18.73
C GLY A 137 30.15 4.14 -17.61
N GLY A 138 31.47 4.34 -17.77
CA GLY A 138 32.28 5.04 -16.80
C GLY A 138 33.78 4.94 -17.05
N VAL A 139 34.52 5.74 -16.27
CA VAL A 139 35.98 5.76 -16.18
C VAL A 139 36.37 5.51 -14.72
N PHE A 140 37.24 4.56 -14.48
CA PHE A 140 37.64 4.10 -13.15
C PHE A 140 39.15 4.03 -13.03
N LEU A 141 39.68 4.32 -11.85
CA LEU A 141 41.10 4.11 -11.58
C LEU A 141 41.34 2.67 -11.12
N LEU A 142 42.44 2.06 -11.56
CA LEU A 142 42.79 0.68 -11.27
C LEU A 142 42.78 0.35 -9.77
N PRO A 143 43.33 1.19 -8.87
CA PRO A 143 43.34 0.88 -7.44
C PRO A 143 41.94 0.75 -6.81
N LEU A 144 40.90 1.29 -7.45
CA LEU A 144 39.52 1.24 -6.94
C LEU A 144 38.84 -0.11 -7.22
N VAL A 145 39.36 -0.94 -8.12
CA VAL A 145 38.89 -2.33 -8.31
C VAL A 145 39.67 -3.33 -7.44
N MET A 146 40.84 -2.96 -6.93
CA MET A 146 41.71 -3.80 -6.13
C MET A 146 41.10 -4.31 -4.80
N PRO A 147 40.20 -3.61 -4.10
CA PRO A 147 39.56 -4.16 -2.89
C PRO A 147 38.90 -5.52 -3.10
N GLN A 148 38.39 -5.79 -4.32
CA GLN A 148 37.82 -7.09 -4.69
C GLN A 148 38.89 -8.20 -4.69
N LEU A 149 40.05 -7.92 -5.25
CA LEU A 149 41.19 -8.83 -5.27
C LEU A 149 41.68 -9.10 -3.84
N VAL A 150 41.81 -8.04 -3.04
CA VAL A 150 42.23 -8.15 -1.63
C VAL A 150 41.25 -9.03 -0.84
N SER A 151 39.95 -8.82 -1.03
CA SER A 151 38.93 -9.63 -0.38
C SER A 151 38.99 -11.11 -0.77
N ALA A 152 39.35 -11.41 -2.01
CA ALA A 152 39.50 -12.79 -2.50
C ALA A 152 40.78 -13.50 -2.02
N LEU A 153 41.89 -12.76 -1.92
CA LEU A 153 43.22 -13.32 -1.63
C LEU A 153 43.63 -13.21 -0.16
N ALA A 154 43.27 -12.12 0.52
CA ALA A 154 43.73 -11.82 1.88
C ALA A 154 42.67 -11.14 2.77
N PRO A 155 41.48 -11.75 2.98
CA PRO A 155 40.32 -11.07 3.58
C PRO A 155 40.49 -10.68 5.05
N LYS A 156 41.43 -11.28 5.77
CA LYS A 156 41.65 -11.07 7.22
C LYS A 156 42.92 -10.29 7.56
N THR A 157 43.59 -9.71 6.58
CA THR A 157 44.87 -9.01 6.81
C THR A 157 44.58 -7.56 7.20
N ALA A 158 45.11 -7.13 8.36
CA ALA A 158 44.88 -5.77 8.88
C ALA A 158 45.57 -4.71 8.00
N ASN A 159 46.87 -4.87 7.76
CA ASN A 159 47.66 -3.98 6.90
C ASN A 159 48.23 -4.78 5.74
N LEU A 160 47.78 -4.48 4.54
CA LEU A 160 48.16 -5.20 3.32
C LEU A 160 48.74 -4.24 2.29
N LEU A 161 49.91 -4.55 1.77
CA LEU A 161 50.50 -3.88 0.62
C LEU A 161 50.53 -4.83 -0.57
N THR A 162 49.69 -4.58 -1.57
CA THR A 162 49.73 -5.35 -2.82
C THR A 162 50.77 -4.75 -3.75
N VAL A 163 51.53 -5.61 -4.39
CA VAL A 163 52.60 -5.23 -5.33
C VAL A 163 52.42 -6.03 -6.60
N GLY A 164 52.29 -5.35 -7.73
CA GLY A 164 52.22 -5.97 -9.05
C GLY A 164 53.20 -5.27 -10.01
N SER A 165 53.84 -6.03 -10.88
CA SER A 165 54.68 -5.49 -11.94
C SER A 165 53.95 -5.61 -13.28
N LEU A 166 53.75 -4.49 -13.96
CA LEU A 166 53.11 -4.39 -15.27
C LEU A 166 54.06 -3.71 -16.26
N ALA A 167 53.67 -3.66 -17.52
CA ALA A 167 54.46 -2.97 -18.56
C ALA A 167 54.71 -1.47 -18.23
N THR A 168 53.83 -0.85 -17.43
CA THR A 168 53.90 0.55 -17.03
C THR A 168 54.81 0.80 -15.81
N GLY A 169 55.18 -0.25 -15.06
CA GLY A 169 56.00 -0.15 -13.85
C GLY A 169 55.51 -1.01 -12.72
N ILE A 170 55.94 -0.67 -11.50
CA ILE A 170 55.57 -1.38 -10.27
C ILE A 170 54.41 -0.63 -9.61
N ARG A 171 53.23 -1.27 -9.53
CA ARG A 171 52.05 -0.75 -8.84
C ARG A 171 52.05 -1.25 -7.39
N LEU A 172 51.96 -0.32 -6.46
CA LEU A 172 51.84 -0.60 -5.03
C LEU A 172 50.52 -0.01 -4.55
N SER A 173 49.71 -0.81 -3.84
CA SER A 173 48.46 -0.32 -3.25
C SER A 173 48.31 -0.80 -1.82
N PHE A 174 48.12 0.13 -0.89
CA PHE A 174 48.00 -0.14 0.55
C PHE A 174 46.55 -0.16 0.99
N PHE A 175 46.23 -1.19 1.76
CA PHE A 175 44.90 -1.42 2.34
C PHE A 175 45.01 -1.57 3.85
N ARG A 176 44.09 -0.95 4.57
CA ARG A 176 43.93 -1.16 6.00
C ARG A 176 42.50 -1.74 6.26
N GLU A 177 42.49 -2.93 6.89
CA GLU A 177 41.23 -3.66 7.13
C GLU A 177 40.40 -3.83 5.83
N GLY A 178 41.05 -4.20 4.74
CA GLY A 178 40.43 -4.34 3.41
C GLY A 178 40.03 -3.04 2.72
N SER A 179 40.16 -1.90 3.40
CA SER A 179 39.81 -0.58 2.84
C SER A 179 41.02 0.06 2.16
N PHE A 180 40.86 0.52 0.95
CA PHE A 180 41.88 1.25 0.19
C PHE A 180 42.34 2.50 0.95
N ARG A 181 43.65 2.75 0.98
CA ARG A 181 44.27 3.91 1.63
C ARG A 181 45.20 4.70 0.73
N LEU A 182 45.99 4.03 -0.08
CA LEU A 182 46.99 4.65 -0.93
C LEU A 182 47.26 3.75 -2.12
N SER A 183 47.54 4.34 -3.27
CA SER A 183 48.18 3.67 -4.39
C SER A 183 49.22 4.58 -5.04
N ARG A 184 50.24 3.97 -5.58
CA ARG A 184 51.25 4.62 -6.42
C ARG A 184 51.74 3.67 -7.51
N LEU A 185 51.99 4.22 -8.67
CA LEU A 185 52.67 3.55 -9.77
C LEU A 185 54.06 4.14 -9.89
N SER A 186 55.10 3.28 -9.81
CA SER A 186 56.50 3.68 -9.93
C SER A 186 57.10 3.17 -11.24
N ARG A 187 57.76 4.04 -11.96
CA ARG A 187 58.55 3.70 -13.15
C ARG A 187 60.00 3.36 -12.71
N ALA A 188 60.14 2.37 -11.82
CA ALA A 188 61.47 1.94 -11.41
C ALA A 188 62.28 1.44 -12.61
N ASP A 189 63.57 1.82 -12.68
CA ASP A 189 64.46 1.34 -13.72
C ASP A 189 64.89 -0.08 -13.41
N THR A 190 64.11 -1.05 -13.86
CA THR A 190 64.36 -2.46 -13.68
C THR A 190 65.55 -2.98 -14.53
N ALA A 191 65.96 -2.22 -15.55
CA ALA A 191 67.09 -2.58 -16.38
C ALA A 191 68.42 -2.40 -15.65
N ILE A 192 68.54 -1.40 -14.76
CA ILE A 192 69.73 -1.11 -13.99
C ILE A 192 69.82 -1.97 -12.72
N THR A 193 68.75 -2.01 -11.94
CA THR A 193 68.76 -2.65 -10.60
C THR A 193 68.27 -4.10 -10.61
N GLY A 194 67.66 -4.52 -11.67
CA GLY A 194 66.88 -5.75 -11.75
C GLY A 194 65.56 -5.69 -11.01
N LEU A 195 64.57 -6.43 -11.51
CA LEU A 195 63.20 -6.41 -10.98
C LEU A 195 63.10 -6.70 -9.47
N PRO A 196 63.82 -7.72 -8.90
CA PRO A 196 63.69 -8.03 -7.48
C PRO A 196 64.14 -6.90 -6.56
N ARG A 197 65.26 -6.25 -6.88
CA ARG A 197 65.77 -5.12 -6.10
C ARG A 197 64.88 -3.88 -6.25
N ALA A 198 64.43 -3.58 -7.46
CA ALA A 198 63.50 -2.49 -7.70
C ALA A 198 62.20 -2.64 -6.91
N VAL A 199 61.61 -3.86 -6.87
CA VAL A 199 60.43 -4.16 -6.07
C VAL A 199 60.68 -3.93 -4.58
N PHE A 200 61.82 -4.42 -4.06
CA PHE A 200 62.20 -4.21 -2.65
C PHE A 200 62.35 -2.72 -2.29
N ASP A 201 63.07 -1.99 -3.11
CA ASP A 201 63.29 -0.55 -2.89
C ASP A 201 61.99 0.23 -2.93
N GLU A 202 61.08 -0.09 -3.84
CA GLU A 202 59.77 0.55 -3.93
C GLU A 202 58.83 0.20 -2.74
N ILE A 203 58.93 -1.00 -2.22
CA ILE A 203 58.21 -1.39 -0.98
C ILE A 203 58.73 -0.58 0.19
N SER A 204 60.09 -0.46 0.33
CA SER A 204 60.73 0.29 1.38
C SER A 204 60.38 1.79 1.30
N ASN A 205 60.46 2.38 0.12
CA ASN A 205 60.04 3.75 -0.14
C ASN A 205 58.55 3.99 0.21
N THR A 206 57.71 3.03 -0.14
CA THR A 206 56.25 3.14 0.15
C THR A 206 55.98 3.05 1.65
N ARG A 207 56.74 2.21 2.41
CA ARG A 207 56.63 2.16 3.88
C ARG A 207 57.02 3.48 4.54
N LEU A 208 58.11 4.09 4.10
CA LEU A 208 58.54 5.42 4.58
C LEU A 208 57.45 6.49 4.25
N TYR A 209 56.87 6.41 3.07
CA TYR A 209 55.81 7.32 2.67
C TYR A 209 54.53 7.14 3.50
N LEU A 210 54.12 5.88 3.77
CA LEU A 210 52.98 5.57 4.65
C LEU A 210 53.21 6.11 6.07
N HIS A 211 54.45 5.99 6.58
CA HIS A 211 54.84 6.54 7.88
C HIS A 211 54.75 8.06 7.90
N ALA A 212 55.27 8.75 6.88
CA ALA A 212 55.19 10.20 6.73
C ALA A 212 53.73 10.70 6.67
N LEU A 213 52.85 9.95 6.03
CA LEU A 213 51.41 10.23 5.97
C LEU A 213 50.65 9.83 7.24
N ARG A 214 51.31 9.25 8.24
CA ARG A 214 50.69 8.67 9.46
C ARG A 214 49.59 7.63 9.13
N ALA A 215 49.68 6.99 7.97
CA ALA A 215 48.79 5.92 7.55
C ALA A 215 49.13 4.58 8.16
N ALA A 216 50.44 4.33 8.46
CA ALA A 216 50.95 3.19 9.22
C ALA A 216 52.23 3.61 9.91
N THR A 217 52.55 2.99 11.07
CA THR A 217 53.86 3.16 11.73
C THR A 217 54.86 2.16 11.18
N LEU A 218 56.16 2.43 11.34
CA LEU A 218 57.21 1.50 10.86
C LEU A 218 57.23 0.19 11.62
N ASP A 219 56.72 0.17 12.86
CA ASP A 219 56.67 -1.00 13.72
C ASP A 219 55.42 -1.85 13.51
N GLU A 220 54.40 -1.29 12.84
CA GLU A 220 53.21 -2.07 12.53
C GLU A 220 53.52 -3.19 11.53
N PRO A 221 53.05 -4.44 11.78
CA PRO A 221 53.24 -5.53 10.85
C PRO A 221 52.47 -5.25 9.56
N VAL A 222 53.15 -5.34 8.42
CA VAL A 222 52.57 -5.20 7.09
C VAL A 222 52.78 -6.47 6.29
N THR A 223 51.73 -7.01 5.74
CA THR A 223 51.78 -8.13 4.81
C THR A 223 51.95 -7.60 3.40
N VAL A 224 53.04 -8.01 2.74
CA VAL A 224 53.25 -7.75 1.32
C VAL A 224 52.67 -8.89 0.51
N LEU A 225 51.77 -8.58 -0.41
CA LEU A 225 51.18 -9.52 -1.35
C LEU A 225 51.73 -9.26 -2.74
N LEU A 226 52.66 -10.13 -3.19
CA LEU A 226 53.24 -10.04 -4.53
C LEU A 226 52.35 -10.73 -5.55
N LEU A 227 51.80 -9.98 -6.51
CA LEU A 227 51.02 -10.51 -7.63
C LEU A 227 51.99 -10.92 -8.75
N ASP A 228 52.37 -12.17 -8.76
CA ASP A 228 53.41 -12.72 -9.63
C ASP A 228 52.81 -13.46 -10.84
N HIS A 229 52.31 -12.70 -11.79
CA HIS A 229 51.68 -13.22 -13.01
C HIS A 229 52.68 -13.94 -13.95
N ALA A 230 53.98 -13.54 -13.91
CA ALA A 230 55.03 -14.08 -14.77
C ALA A 230 55.93 -15.08 -14.08
N ASN A 231 55.65 -15.43 -12.82
CA ASN A 231 56.49 -16.26 -11.96
C ASN A 231 57.94 -15.74 -11.82
N ALA A 232 58.10 -14.39 -11.86
CA ALA A 232 59.40 -13.71 -11.83
C ALA A 232 59.72 -13.03 -10.47
N LEU A 233 58.77 -12.98 -9.51
CA LEU A 233 58.89 -12.23 -8.26
C LEU A 233 59.36 -13.10 -7.08
N GLU A 234 59.65 -14.38 -7.27
CA GLU A 234 60.21 -15.25 -6.23
C GLU A 234 61.52 -14.70 -5.61
N PRO A 235 62.48 -14.18 -6.41
CA PRO A 235 63.69 -13.57 -5.84
C PRO A 235 63.39 -12.32 -5.01
N ALA A 236 62.39 -11.54 -5.40
CA ALA A 236 61.95 -10.37 -4.62
C ALA A 236 61.36 -10.80 -3.27
N ALA A 237 60.55 -11.87 -3.24
CA ALA A 237 59.97 -12.40 -2.01
C ALA A 237 61.07 -12.81 -1.02
N ARG A 238 62.11 -13.51 -1.49
CA ARG A 238 63.27 -13.92 -0.66
C ARG A 238 64.02 -12.70 -0.14
N LEU A 239 64.25 -11.68 -0.97
CA LEU A 239 64.94 -10.46 -0.58
C LEU A 239 64.16 -9.69 0.50
N ILE A 240 62.85 -9.57 0.37
CA ILE A 240 61.96 -8.91 1.35
C ILE A 240 62.05 -9.60 2.71
N LEU A 241 61.99 -10.93 2.74
CA LEU A 241 62.04 -11.71 3.97
C LEU A 241 63.45 -11.64 4.64
N ALA A 242 64.50 -11.53 3.83
CA ALA A 242 65.91 -11.46 4.34
C ALA A 242 66.22 -10.07 4.92
N GLU A 243 65.83 -8.99 4.24
CA GLU A 243 66.22 -7.62 4.61
C GLU A 243 65.18 -6.88 5.50
N SER A 244 63.97 -7.40 5.64
CA SER A 244 62.90 -6.71 6.38
C SER A 244 62.12 -7.65 7.29
N PRO A 245 62.57 -7.95 8.50
CA PRO A 245 61.91 -8.90 9.41
C PRO A 245 60.54 -8.43 9.91
N ALA A 246 60.23 -7.14 9.79
CA ALA A 246 58.91 -6.59 10.13
C ALA A 246 57.87 -6.80 9.03
N LEU A 247 58.26 -7.33 7.86
CA LEU A 247 57.37 -7.63 6.74
C LEU A 247 57.07 -9.11 6.66
N THR A 248 55.81 -9.47 6.48
CA THR A 248 55.45 -10.80 6.00
C THR A 248 55.22 -10.71 4.49
N CYS A 249 55.77 -11.65 3.74
CA CYS A 249 55.63 -11.66 2.29
C CYS A 249 54.91 -12.93 1.84
N ARG A 250 53.85 -12.73 1.04
CA ARG A 250 53.13 -13.82 0.37
C ARG A 250 53.16 -13.56 -1.13
N ARG A 251 53.67 -14.54 -1.87
CA ARG A 251 53.60 -14.52 -3.34
C ARG A 251 52.37 -15.25 -3.81
N ILE A 252 51.63 -14.66 -4.74
CA ILE A 252 50.49 -15.23 -5.43
C ILE A 252 50.91 -15.45 -6.87
N ASP A 253 51.09 -16.70 -7.26
CA ASP A 253 51.48 -17.06 -8.61
C ASP A 253 50.34 -17.03 -9.62
N SER A 254 50.65 -17.20 -10.91
CA SER A 254 49.67 -17.20 -12.01
C SER A 254 48.59 -18.26 -11.84
N LYS A 255 48.92 -19.41 -11.24
CA LYS A 255 47.97 -20.49 -10.99
C LYS A 255 46.96 -20.12 -9.89
N GLU A 256 47.42 -19.62 -8.75
CA GLU A 256 46.54 -19.18 -7.67
C GLU A 256 45.64 -18.03 -8.13
N LEU A 257 46.18 -17.08 -8.94
CA LEU A 257 45.39 -16.01 -9.55
C LEU A 257 44.29 -16.58 -10.49
N SER A 258 44.67 -17.57 -11.31
CA SER A 258 43.75 -18.27 -12.22
C SER A 258 42.57 -18.91 -11.47
N ASP A 259 42.89 -19.67 -10.43
CA ASP A 259 41.90 -20.37 -9.61
C ASP A 259 40.94 -19.40 -8.90
N LYS A 260 41.48 -18.30 -8.34
CA LYS A 260 40.70 -17.30 -7.58
C LYS A 260 39.83 -16.39 -8.46
N LEU A 261 40.33 -16.05 -9.63
CA LEU A 261 39.64 -15.11 -10.54
C LEU A 261 38.83 -15.80 -11.64
N ASN A 262 39.01 -17.12 -11.77
CA ASN A 262 38.39 -17.94 -12.81
C ASN A 262 38.72 -17.42 -14.24
N ILE A 263 40.02 -17.16 -14.46
CA ILE A 263 40.62 -16.76 -15.73
C ILE A 263 41.62 -17.85 -16.11
N SER A 264 41.87 -18.11 -17.39
CA SER A 264 42.92 -19.07 -17.76
C SER A 264 44.32 -18.58 -17.33
N GLN A 265 45.16 -19.48 -16.86
CA GLN A 265 46.50 -19.16 -16.45
C GLN A 265 47.31 -18.58 -17.61
N GLU A 266 47.17 -19.14 -18.80
CA GLU A 266 47.82 -18.68 -20.03
C GLU A 266 47.50 -17.22 -20.35
N LEU A 267 46.22 -16.81 -20.14
CA LEU A 267 45.80 -15.43 -20.36
C LEU A 267 46.41 -14.48 -19.32
N ILE A 268 46.53 -14.91 -18.05
CA ILE A 268 47.18 -14.11 -17.00
C ILE A 268 48.68 -13.91 -17.32
N GLU A 269 49.35 -14.94 -17.79
CA GLU A 269 50.77 -14.88 -18.12
C GLU A 269 51.05 -14.04 -19.38
N SER A 270 50.22 -14.16 -20.40
CA SER A 270 50.38 -13.39 -21.65
C SER A 270 49.87 -11.96 -21.55
N THR A 271 48.80 -11.73 -20.76
CA THR A 271 48.15 -10.43 -20.64
C THR A 271 47.69 -10.20 -19.20
N PRO A 272 48.63 -9.76 -18.31
CA PRO A 272 48.36 -9.60 -16.88
C PRO A 272 47.28 -8.54 -16.59
N GLU A 273 47.03 -7.62 -17.49
CA GLU A 273 45.93 -6.65 -17.41
C GLU A 273 44.56 -7.32 -17.38
N SER A 274 44.45 -8.58 -17.84
CA SER A 274 43.26 -9.41 -17.78
C SER A 274 42.76 -9.62 -16.35
N ILE A 275 43.64 -9.65 -15.36
CA ILE A 275 43.33 -9.71 -13.92
C ILE A 275 42.37 -8.56 -13.54
N TYR A 276 42.76 -7.34 -13.92
CA TYR A 276 42.04 -6.12 -13.54
C TYR A 276 40.77 -5.95 -14.38
N LEU A 277 40.79 -6.36 -15.64
CA LEU A 277 39.58 -6.41 -16.47
C LEU A 277 38.55 -7.39 -15.89
N GLN A 278 38.96 -8.53 -15.36
CA GLN A 278 38.08 -9.49 -14.72
C GLN A 278 37.47 -8.94 -13.43
N LEU A 279 38.24 -8.21 -12.63
CA LEU A 279 37.69 -7.53 -11.45
C LEU A 279 36.60 -6.52 -11.84
N LEU A 280 36.85 -5.72 -12.89
CA LEU A 280 35.87 -4.77 -13.41
C LEU A 280 34.64 -5.46 -14.02
N ALA A 281 34.82 -6.65 -14.64
CA ALA A 281 33.71 -7.46 -15.12
C ALA A 281 32.77 -7.88 -14.00
N GLY A 282 33.33 -8.29 -12.87
CA GLY A 282 32.60 -8.75 -11.69
C GLY A 282 31.84 -7.62 -11.01
N THR A 283 32.52 -6.56 -10.63
CA THR A 283 31.91 -5.43 -9.89
C THR A 283 32.48 -4.10 -10.38
N VAL A 284 31.61 -3.20 -10.78
CA VAL A 284 31.97 -1.84 -11.16
C VAL A 284 32.13 -1.00 -9.89
N PRO A 285 33.24 -0.26 -9.70
CA PRO A 285 33.43 0.61 -8.55
C PRO A 285 32.37 1.70 -8.46
N ALA A 286 32.08 2.17 -7.25
CA ALA A 286 31.15 3.27 -7.03
C ALA A 286 31.70 4.62 -7.53
N SER A 287 33.02 4.80 -7.48
CA SER A 287 33.71 6.04 -7.90
C SER A 287 33.88 6.07 -9.42
N ASN A 288 32.93 6.67 -10.12
CA ASN A 288 33.01 6.89 -11.56
C ASN A 288 33.54 8.30 -11.82
N LEU A 289 34.70 8.40 -12.49
CA LEU A 289 35.35 9.66 -12.78
C LEU A 289 34.76 10.37 -14.01
N ALA A 290 34.00 9.65 -14.84
CA ALA A 290 33.44 10.23 -16.05
C ALA A 290 32.36 11.27 -15.73
N ALA A 291 32.48 12.44 -16.31
CA ALA A 291 31.48 13.49 -16.22
C ALA A 291 30.10 13.01 -16.72
N PRO A 292 29.00 13.59 -16.19
CA PRO A 292 27.65 13.23 -16.62
C PRO A 292 27.40 13.32 -18.14
N ALA A 293 28.09 14.20 -18.85
CA ALA A 293 28.02 14.34 -20.29
C ALA A 293 28.55 13.08 -21.02
N ILE A 294 29.67 12.52 -20.57
CA ILE A 294 30.29 11.31 -21.17
C ILE A 294 29.38 10.10 -20.98
N THR A 295 28.76 9.96 -19.82
CA THR A 295 27.91 8.81 -19.47
C THR A 295 26.45 8.96 -19.94
N ALA A 296 26.08 10.07 -20.57
CA ALA A 296 24.70 10.36 -20.98
C ALA A 296 24.12 9.26 -21.90
N GLY A 297 24.94 8.77 -22.85
CA GLY A 297 24.55 7.68 -23.75
C GLY A 297 24.22 6.39 -23.00
N TYR A 298 25.08 6.01 -22.07
CA TYR A 298 24.87 4.81 -21.23
C TYR A 298 23.64 4.95 -20.33
N ARG A 299 23.43 6.11 -19.72
CA ARG A 299 22.24 6.36 -18.88
C ARG A 299 20.96 6.22 -19.69
N ARG A 300 20.90 6.78 -20.91
CA ARG A 300 19.74 6.61 -21.83
C ARG A 300 19.52 5.14 -22.17
N LEU A 301 20.59 4.41 -22.50
CA LEU A 301 20.52 2.98 -22.81
C LEU A 301 19.98 2.19 -21.61
N ARG A 302 20.49 2.43 -20.41
CA ARG A 302 20.04 1.78 -19.18
C ARG A 302 18.58 2.08 -18.85
N THR A 303 18.17 3.35 -18.95
CA THR A 303 16.76 3.74 -18.73
C THR A 303 15.85 3.05 -19.72
N ARG A 304 16.25 3.00 -21.01
CA ARG A 304 15.49 2.28 -22.04
C ARG A 304 15.35 0.78 -21.72
N GLN A 305 16.44 0.12 -21.30
CA GLN A 305 16.40 -1.27 -20.90
C GLN A 305 15.50 -1.51 -19.68
N GLN A 306 15.56 -0.62 -18.68
CA GLN A 306 14.69 -0.67 -17.51
C GLN A 306 13.20 -0.50 -17.88
N LEU A 307 12.90 0.41 -18.79
CA LEU A 307 11.53 0.59 -19.30
C LEU A 307 11.03 -0.66 -20.02
N TYR A 308 11.86 -1.26 -20.88
CA TYR A 308 11.48 -2.51 -21.57
C TYR A 308 11.27 -3.67 -20.58
N SER A 309 12.14 -3.81 -19.58
CA SER A 309 11.97 -4.85 -18.56
C SER A 309 10.72 -4.63 -17.71
N ALA A 310 10.42 -3.39 -17.35
CA ALA A 310 9.21 -3.03 -16.64
C ALA A 310 7.95 -3.30 -17.49
N SER A 311 7.98 -2.92 -18.77
CA SER A 311 6.88 -3.19 -19.71
C SER A 311 6.65 -4.70 -19.90
N ALA A 312 7.72 -5.48 -20.02
CA ALA A 312 7.63 -6.94 -20.10
C ALA A 312 7.02 -7.54 -18.82
N ALA A 313 7.43 -7.06 -17.65
CA ALA A 313 6.85 -7.50 -16.37
C ALA A 313 5.35 -7.18 -16.29
N VAL A 314 4.93 -5.97 -16.67
CA VAL A 314 3.52 -5.59 -16.73
C VAL A 314 2.74 -6.46 -17.70
N ALA A 315 3.32 -6.74 -18.89
CA ALA A 315 2.68 -7.61 -19.88
C ALA A 315 2.48 -9.05 -19.33
N ILE A 316 3.49 -9.60 -18.64
CA ILE A 316 3.40 -10.93 -18.03
C ILE A 316 2.30 -10.94 -16.94
N ILE A 317 2.27 -9.92 -16.07
CA ILE A 317 1.22 -9.78 -15.05
C ILE A 317 -0.16 -9.71 -15.70
N GLY A 318 -0.29 -8.93 -16.78
CA GLY A 318 -1.54 -8.83 -17.55
C GLY A 318 -1.98 -10.16 -18.16
N ILE A 319 -1.06 -10.92 -18.72
CA ILE A 319 -1.35 -12.26 -19.28
C ILE A 319 -1.76 -13.24 -18.17
N CYS A 320 -1.05 -13.24 -17.04
CA CYS A 320 -1.41 -14.08 -15.88
C CYS A 320 -2.79 -13.70 -15.33
N TRP A 321 -3.09 -12.40 -15.23
CA TRP A 321 -4.40 -11.92 -14.80
C TRP A 321 -5.52 -12.33 -15.76
N ALA A 322 -5.29 -12.19 -17.06
CA ALA A 322 -6.24 -12.62 -18.09
C ALA A 322 -6.48 -14.14 -18.05
N GLY A 323 -5.40 -14.91 -17.90
CA GLY A 323 -5.49 -16.35 -17.72
C GLY A 323 -6.27 -16.77 -16.48
N TYR A 324 -6.01 -16.09 -15.35
CA TYR A 324 -6.77 -16.32 -14.12
C TYR A 324 -8.27 -16.01 -14.30
N ASN A 325 -8.61 -14.86 -14.91
CA ASN A 325 -10.01 -14.52 -15.16
C ASN A 325 -10.70 -15.50 -16.11
N LEU A 326 -10.01 -15.98 -17.14
CA LEU A 326 -10.52 -17.01 -18.06
C LEU A 326 -10.82 -18.31 -17.31
N THR A 327 -9.89 -18.81 -16.51
CA THR A 327 -10.10 -20.04 -15.71
C THR A 327 -11.24 -19.88 -14.71
N HIS A 328 -11.34 -18.72 -14.07
CA HIS A 328 -12.40 -18.40 -13.14
C HIS A 328 -13.77 -18.31 -13.84
N GLN A 329 -13.81 -17.76 -15.06
CA GLN A 329 -15.03 -17.73 -15.87
C GLN A 329 -15.53 -19.14 -16.21
N PHE A 330 -14.64 -20.03 -16.64
CA PHE A 330 -15.00 -21.42 -16.91
C PHE A 330 -15.51 -22.17 -15.67
N SER A 331 -14.92 -21.92 -14.49
CA SER A 331 -15.40 -22.51 -13.25
C SER A 331 -16.80 -22.00 -12.86
N LEU A 332 -17.08 -20.72 -13.06
CA LEU A 332 -18.39 -20.12 -12.82
C LEU A 332 -19.46 -20.64 -13.80
N GLU A 333 -19.11 -20.85 -15.05
CA GLU A 333 -20.03 -21.43 -16.03
C GLU A 333 -20.40 -22.89 -15.66
N ALA A 334 -19.44 -23.69 -15.21
CA ALA A 334 -19.69 -25.04 -14.71
C ALA A 334 -20.62 -25.03 -13.48
N GLU A 335 -20.35 -24.16 -12.51
CA GLU A 335 -21.20 -24.01 -11.31
C GLU A 335 -22.61 -23.53 -11.66
N LYS A 336 -22.73 -22.60 -12.62
CA LYS A 336 -24.02 -22.14 -13.14
C LYS A 336 -24.83 -23.26 -13.75
N GLU A 337 -24.21 -24.13 -14.56
CA GLU A 337 -24.88 -25.29 -15.14
C GLU A 337 -25.38 -26.28 -14.06
N ASP A 338 -24.57 -26.51 -13.04
CA ASP A 338 -24.95 -27.42 -11.93
C ASP A 338 -26.10 -26.83 -11.10
N VAL A 339 -26.09 -25.52 -10.87
CA VAL A 339 -27.21 -24.82 -10.21
C VAL A 339 -28.48 -24.88 -11.07
N ILE A 340 -28.39 -24.67 -12.38
CA ILE A 340 -29.54 -24.79 -13.28
C ILE A 340 -30.11 -26.22 -13.28
N ARG A 341 -29.25 -27.22 -13.33
CA ARG A 341 -29.68 -28.64 -13.26
C ARG A 341 -30.34 -28.99 -11.93
N SER A 342 -29.77 -28.52 -10.81
CA SER A 342 -30.35 -28.75 -9.49
C SER A 342 -31.68 -28.02 -9.33
N THR A 343 -31.79 -26.79 -9.82
CA THR A 343 -33.05 -26.01 -9.80
C THR A 343 -34.14 -26.68 -10.63
N SER A 344 -33.81 -27.16 -11.85
CA SER A 344 -34.76 -27.86 -12.69
C SER A 344 -35.24 -29.18 -12.06
N ARG A 345 -34.35 -29.90 -11.39
CA ARG A 345 -34.71 -31.11 -10.64
C ARG A 345 -35.66 -30.80 -9.49
N VAL A 346 -35.33 -29.82 -8.65
CA VAL A 346 -36.19 -29.41 -7.53
C VAL A 346 -37.55 -28.90 -8.01
N ASN A 347 -37.59 -28.14 -9.13
CA ASN A 347 -38.86 -27.72 -9.72
C ASN A 347 -39.71 -28.92 -10.22
N ALA A 348 -39.08 -29.88 -10.87
CA ALA A 348 -39.79 -31.10 -11.30
C ALA A 348 -40.33 -31.92 -10.10
N GLU A 349 -39.56 -32.03 -9.02
CA GLU A 349 -40.00 -32.67 -7.76
C GLU A 349 -41.16 -31.88 -7.12
N TYR A 350 -41.08 -30.53 -7.16
CA TYR A 350 -42.14 -29.67 -6.66
C TYR A 350 -43.42 -29.78 -7.49
N GLU A 351 -43.33 -29.81 -8.82
CA GLU A 351 -44.47 -30.02 -9.71
C GLU A 351 -45.12 -31.39 -9.48
N ALA A 352 -44.29 -32.46 -9.35
CA ALA A 352 -44.76 -33.79 -9.06
C ALA A 352 -45.48 -33.86 -7.69
N ALA A 353 -44.95 -33.16 -6.68
CA ALA A 353 -45.60 -33.07 -5.37
C ALA A 353 -46.90 -32.28 -5.39
N THR A 354 -46.94 -31.16 -6.17
CA THR A 354 -48.15 -30.36 -6.29
C THR A 354 -49.30 -31.05 -7.01
N LEU A 355 -49.01 -31.98 -7.93
CA LEU A 355 -50.03 -32.84 -8.57
C LEU A 355 -50.70 -33.82 -7.59
N GLN A 356 -50.10 -34.10 -6.46
CA GLN A 356 -50.65 -34.98 -5.40
C GLN A 356 -51.60 -34.20 -4.44
N PHE A 357 -51.65 -32.87 -4.49
CA PHE A 357 -52.57 -32.09 -3.67
C PHE A 357 -53.94 -32.05 -4.30
N PRO A 358 -55.03 -32.06 -3.50
CA PRO A 358 -56.37 -31.85 -4.00
C PRO A 358 -56.49 -30.48 -4.68
N SER A 359 -57.25 -30.44 -5.76
CA SER A 359 -57.46 -29.18 -6.51
C SER A 359 -58.07 -28.10 -5.59
N ALA A 360 -57.27 -27.15 -5.22
CA ALA A 360 -57.70 -26.01 -4.41
C ALA A 360 -58.15 -24.87 -5.35
N PRO A 361 -59.20 -24.11 -5.00
CA PRO A 361 -59.71 -23.05 -5.83
C PRO A 361 -58.78 -21.85 -6.00
N THR A 362 -57.65 -21.83 -5.32
CA THR A 362 -56.64 -20.77 -5.39
C THR A 362 -55.25 -21.31 -5.00
N THR A 363 -54.22 -20.53 -5.24
CA THR A 363 -52.82 -20.88 -4.93
C THR A 363 -52.58 -21.03 -3.42
N ALA A 364 -51.64 -21.91 -3.00
CA ALA A 364 -51.30 -22.14 -1.61
C ALA A 364 -50.89 -20.83 -0.88
N GLU A 365 -50.22 -19.93 -1.57
CA GLU A 365 -49.85 -18.64 -1.01
C GLU A 365 -51.06 -17.72 -0.73
N ASN A 366 -52.05 -17.73 -1.62
CA ASN A 366 -53.26 -16.96 -1.40
C ASN A 366 -54.11 -17.57 -0.27
N LEU A 367 -54.15 -18.89 -0.14
CA LEU A 367 -54.77 -19.60 1.00
C LEU A 367 -54.07 -19.23 2.31
N LYS A 368 -52.75 -19.25 2.35
CA LYS A 368 -51.97 -18.81 3.52
C LYS A 368 -52.24 -17.34 3.88
N ARG A 369 -52.23 -16.45 2.92
CA ARG A 369 -52.56 -15.02 3.14
C ARG A 369 -53.98 -14.81 3.64
N THR A 370 -54.92 -15.58 3.12
CA THR A 370 -56.32 -15.51 3.58
C THR A 370 -56.49 -16.05 4.98
N THR A 371 -55.85 -17.13 5.34
CA THR A 371 -55.87 -17.64 6.72
C THR A 371 -55.19 -16.72 7.70
N GLU A 372 -54.02 -16.18 7.36
CA GLU A 372 -53.30 -15.20 8.21
C GLU A 372 -54.13 -13.91 8.37
N LEU A 373 -54.79 -13.46 7.30
CA LEU A 373 -55.67 -12.27 7.36
C LEU A 373 -56.90 -12.56 8.22
N ALA A 374 -57.51 -13.75 8.06
CA ALA A 374 -58.66 -14.15 8.87
C ALA A 374 -58.29 -14.27 10.36
N GLU A 375 -57.12 -14.78 10.68
CA GLU A 375 -56.63 -14.84 12.08
C GLU A 375 -56.38 -13.43 12.63
N LYS A 376 -55.75 -12.56 11.87
CA LYS A 376 -55.54 -11.14 12.25
C LYS A 376 -56.83 -10.42 12.47
N LEU A 377 -57.82 -10.65 11.59
CA LEU A 377 -59.16 -10.05 11.74
C LEU A 377 -59.87 -10.60 13.00
N ARG A 378 -59.82 -11.89 13.25
CA ARG A 378 -60.39 -12.49 14.50
C ARG A 378 -59.70 -11.97 15.75
N ALA A 379 -58.39 -11.85 15.75
CA ALA A 379 -57.63 -11.30 16.88
C ALA A 379 -57.92 -9.82 17.14
N SER A 380 -58.23 -9.03 16.08
CA SER A 380 -58.53 -7.60 16.17
C SER A 380 -60.00 -7.30 16.40
N ALA A 381 -60.91 -8.27 16.21
CA ALA A 381 -62.34 -8.07 16.40
C ALA A 381 -62.68 -8.06 17.90
N LYS A 382 -62.95 -6.87 18.44
CA LYS A 382 -63.51 -6.74 19.79
C LYS A 382 -65.05 -6.76 19.69
N THR A 383 -65.66 -7.51 20.60
CA THR A 383 -67.14 -7.57 20.71
C THR A 383 -67.63 -6.58 21.76
N PRO A 384 -68.87 -6.13 21.68
CA PRO A 384 -69.43 -5.19 22.65
C PRO A 384 -69.73 -5.84 24.03
N ALA A 385 -69.44 -7.13 24.19
CA ALA A 385 -69.77 -7.86 25.42
C ALA A 385 -69.21 -7.21 26.70
N THR A 386 -67.97 -6.74 26.66
CA THR A 386 -67.37 -6.03 27.81
C THR A 386 -68.08 -4.72 28.11
N PHE A 387 -68.48 -3.98 27.09
CA PHE A 387 -69.22 -2.73 27.24
C PHE A 387 -70.60 -2.97 27.87
N TYR A 388 -71.34 -3.98 27.37
CA TYR A 388 -72.62 -4.36 27.98
C TYR A 388 -72.53 -4.90 29.40
N ALA A 389 -71.46 -5.62 29.71
CA ALA A 389 -71.24 -6.12 31.08
C ALA A 389 -71.03 -4.95 32.09
N VAL A 390 -70.24 -3.94 31.67
CA VAL A 390 -70.04 -2.71 32.48
C VAL A 390 -71.36 -1.97 32.68
N LEU A 391 -72.10 -1.75 31.62
CA LEU A 391 -73.38 -1.07 31.65
C LEU A 391 -74.43 -1.84 32.52
N SER A 392 -74.55 -3.14 32.37
CA SER A 392 -75.44 -3.97 33.18
C SER A 392 -75.17 -3.86 34.66
N ARG A 393 -73.85 -3.90 35.06
CA ARG A 393 -73.49 -3.73 36.48
C ARG A 393 -73.89 -2.35 37.05
N ALA A 394 -73.75 -1.30 36.24
CA ALA A 394 -74.08 0.06 36.67
C ALA A 394 -75.55 0.29 36.78
N LEU A 395 -76.36 -0.35 35.95
CA LEU A 395 -77.85 -0.21 35.92
C LEU A 395 -78.54 -1.10 36.99
N THR A 396 -77.99 -2.21 37.37
CA THR A 396 -78.62 -3.18 38.34
C THR A 396 -79.11 -2.55 39.62
N PRO A 397 -78.49 -1.54 40.26
CA PRO A 397 -78.97 -0.95 41.50
C PRO A 397 -80.16 0.00 41.31
N ASP A 398 -80.48 0.40 40.12
CA ASP A 398 -81.57 1.37 39.86
C ASP A 398 -82.45 0.89 38.65
N PRO A 399 -83.39 0.03 38.88
CA PRO A 399 -84.21 -0.57 37.84
C PRO A 399 -85.16 0.40 37.13
N ASP A 400 -85.37 1.62 37.63
CA ASP A 400 -86.20 2.62 37.03
C ASP A 400 -85.51 3.40 35.85
N ILE A 401 -84.15 3.24 35.74
CA ILE A 401 -83.36 3.75 34.64
C ILE A 401 -83.43 2.74 33.48
N THR A 402 -84.06 3.10 32.39
CA THR A 402 -84.21 2.23 31.23
C THR A 402 -83.40 2.79 30.06
N PRO A 403 -82.42 2.05 29.56
CA PRO A 403 -81.79 2.45 28.30
C PRO A 403 -82.72 2.24 27.12
N LEU A 404 -82.83 3.21 26.27
CA LEU A 404 -83.70 3.19 25.07
C LEU A 404 -82.85 2.84 23.84
N GLU A 405 -81.65 3.41 23.77
CA GLU A 405 -80.72 3.19 22.66
C GLU A 405 -79.30 3.12 23.18
N ILE A 406 -78.52 2.14 22.66
CA ILE A 406 -77.15 2.01 22.93
C ILE A 406 -76.40 1.91 21.59
N THR A 407 -75.60 2.92 21.29
CA THR A 407 -74.73 2.91 20.13
C THR A 407 -73.31 2.59 20.60
N TRP A 408 -72.72 1.52 20.10
CA TRP A 408 -71.36 1.08 20.44
C TRP A 408 -70.44 1.15 19.23
N GLN A 409 -69.21 1.63 19.42
CA GLN A 409 -68.17 1.59 18.39
C GLN A 409 -66.81 1.26 18.98
N TYR A 410 -65.93 0.63 18.17
CA TYR A 410 -64.53 0.39 18.44
C TYR A 410 -63.68 1.14 17.43
N SER A 411 -63.18 2.32 17.81
CA SER A 411 -62.48 3.24 16.89
C SER A 411 -61.40 4.04 17.63
N ALA A 412 -60.53 4.70 16.83
CA ALA A 412 -59.57 5.65 17.36
C ALA A 412 -60.20 7.01 17.72
N SER A 413 -61.43 7.30 17.25
CA SER A 413 -62.17 8.53 17.54
C SER A 413 -63.31 8.23 18.50
N GLU A 414 -63.53 9.11 19.49
CA GLU A 414 -64.67 9.02 20.42
C GLU A 414 -66.01 9.33 19.69
N ILE A 415 -67.11 8.72 20.18
CA ILE A 415 -68.44 9.04 19.70
C ILE A 415 -68.73 10.48 20.11
N ALA A 416 -68.85 11.37 19.12
CA ALA A 416 -69.31 12.72 19.34
C ALA A 416 -70.86 12.67 19.67
N GLY A 417 -71.23 13.19 20.84
CA GLY A 417 -72.64 13.37 21.17
C GLY A 417 -73.26 14.39 20.23
N THR A 418 -73.82 13.93 19.17
CA THR A 418 -74.41 14.80 18.13
C THR A 418 -75.68 15.43 18.55
N ASP A 419 -75.70 16.76 18.60
CA ASP A 419 -76.93 17.58 18.35
C ASP A 419 -77.42 17.31 16.93
N ARG A 420 -78.71 17.02 16.78
CA ARG A 420 -79.39 16.86 15.49
C ARG A 420 -79.63 18.23 14.91
N GLY A 421 -78.84 18.64 13.93
CA GLY A 421 -79.09 19.88 13.21
C GLY A 421 -78.36 19.96 11.89
N THR A 422 -79.08 19.61 10.79
CA THR A 422 -78.99 20.13 9.41
C THR A 422 -77.72 19.88 8.58
N GLN A 423 -77.89 19.22 7.54
CA GLN A 423 -78.07 19.49 6.10
C GLN A 423 -76.97 18.90 5.20
N SER A 424 -77.51 18.05 4.37
CA SER A 424 -77.04 17.58 3.09
C SER A 424 -76.74 18.71 2.12
N THR A 425 -75.62 18.72 1.45
CA THR A 425 -75.45 19.29 0.11
C THR A 425 -74.75 18.27 -0.80
N ALA A 426 -75.49 17.94 -1.82
CA ALA A 426 -75.11 17.07 -2.93
C ALA A 426 -74.16 17.78 -3.88
N GLY A 427 -73.25 16.99 -4.50
CA GLY A 427 -72.78 17.24 -5.85
C GLY A 427 -71.34 17.62 -6.04
N GLN A 428 -70.46 16.59 -6.20
CA GLN A 428 -69.39 16.67 -7.19
C GLN A 428 -68.87 15.25 -7.52
N PRO A 429 -68.47 14.96 -8.79
CA PRO A 429 -68.18 13.62 -9.25
C PRO A 429 -66.77 13.10 -8.77
N PRO A 430 -66.53 11.79 -8.80
CA PRO A 430 -65.40 11.16 -8.12
C PRO A 430 -64.13 11.34 -8.91
N THR A 431 -63.18 12.04 -8.34
CA THR A 431 -61.77 11.89 -8.65
C THR A 431 -61.21 10.71 -7.85
N ALA A 432 -60.36 9.91 -8.50
CA ALA A 432 -59.76 8.70 -7.95
C ALA A 432 -59.17 8.93 -6.55
N PRO A 433 -59.36 7.97 -5.64
CA PRO A 433 -58.85 8.14 -4.28
C PRO A 433 -57.31 8.04 -4.29
N PRO A 434 -56.64 8.92 -3.54
CA PRO A 434 -55.23 8.71 -3.22
C PRO A 434 -55.05 7.41 -2.40
N PRO A 435 -53.89 6.74 -2.45
CA PRO A 435 -53.67 5.52 -1.70
C PRO A 435 -53.92 5.77 -0.22
N ALA A 436 -54.73 4.89 0.36
CA ALA A 436 -55.13 4.97 1.76
C ALA A 436 -53.89 5.05 2.66
N PRO A 437 -53.84 5.99 3.60
CA PRO A 437 -52.78 5.98 4.60
C PRO A 437 -52.91 4.69 5.41
N ILE A 438 -51.78 4.04 5.60
CA ILE A 438 -51.63 2.92 6.52
C ILE A 438 -52.23 3.34 7.86
N PRO A 439 -53.17 2.59 8.45
CA PRO A 439 -53.82 3.00 9.70
C PRO A 439 -52.72 3.14 10.76
N GLY A 440 -52.50 4.39 11.14
CA GLY A 440 -51.60 4.74 12.20
C GLY A 440 -52.09 4.10 13.51
N VAL A 441 -51.15 3.65 14.28
CA VAL A 441 -51.25 3.07 15.62
C VAL A 441 -51.77 4.13 16.59
N GLY A 442 -53.06 4.45 16.53
CA GLY A 442 -53.78 5.07 17.62
C GLY A 442 -54.50 3.95 18.37
N ALA A 443 -54.30 3.85 19.67
CA ALA A 443 -54.98 2.87 20.48
C ALA A 443 -56.51 3.02 20.31
N ARG A 444 -57.11 2.05 19.62
CA ARG A 444 -58.59 2.04 19.45
C ARG A 444 -59.23 1.78 20.80
N LYS A 445 -60.23 2.56 21.15
CA LYS A 445 -61.00 2.43 22.39
C LYS A 445 -62.42 2.01 22.06
N GLN A 446 -63.04 1.28 22.99
CA GLN A 446 -64.47 1.00 22.94
C GLN A 446 -65.20 2.22 23.52
N SER A 447 -66.10 2.82 22.78
CA SER A 447 -66.95 3.91 23.24
C SER A 447 -68.41 3.59 22.94
N GLY A 448 -69.29 4.02 23.81
CA GLY A 448 -70.72 3.86 23.61
C GLY A 448 -71.49 5.09 24.08
N LEU A 449 -72.50 5.43 23.28
CA LEU A 449 -73.50 6.41 23.63
C LEU A 449 -74.73 5.67 24.16
N ILE A 450 -75.21 6.04 25.31
CA ILE A 450 -76.33 5.48 26.00
C ILE A 450 -77.37 6.58 26.09
N ALA A 451 -78.52 6.41 25.43
CA ALA A 451 -79.74 7.22 25.61
C ALA A 451 -80.77 6.44 26.42
N GLY A 452 -81.29 7.00 27.43
CA GLY A 452 -82.27 6.34 28.28
C GLY A 452 -83.26 7.31 28.93
N GLU A 453 -84.25 6.75 29.60
CA GLU A 453 -85.27 7.47 30.33
C GLU A 453 -85.43 6.98 31.75
N LEU A 454 -85.97 7.80 32.63
CA LEU A 454 -86.43 7.40 33.96
C LEU A 454 -87.89 7.04 33.96
N ARG A 455 -88.18 5.80 34.35
CA ARG A 455 -89.58 5.37 34.59
C ARG A 455 -90.06 5.84 35.95
N ASN A 456 -91.34 5.95 36.18
CA ASN A 456 -91.96 6.39 37.43
C ASN A 456 -91.61 7.84 37.88
N PHE A 457 -91.39 8.73 36.89
CA PHE A 457 -91.11 10.12 37.17
C PHE A 457 -92.37 10.84 37.72
N LYS A 458 -92.25 11.42 38.91
CA LYS A 458 -93.35 12.12 39.64
C LYS A 458 -93.17 13.64 39.63
N GLY A 459 -92.47 14.21 38.67
CA GLY A 459 -92.29 15.66 38.55
C GLY A 459 -91.09 16.25 39.31
N ASP A 460 -90.29 15.43 40.03
CA ASP A 460 -89.06 15.88 40.76
C ASP A 460 -87.81 15.74 39.89
N TYR A 461 -87.52 16.78 39.10
CA TYR A 461 -86.34 16.87 38.27
C TYR A 461 -85.02 16.83 39.06
N ARG A 462 -85.01 17.30 40.27
CA ARG A 462 -83.82 17.32 41.10
C ARG A 462 -83.37 15.88 41.48
N ASN A 463 -84.37 15.10 41.85
CA ASN A 463 -84.10 13.67 42.14
C ASN A 463 -83.72 12.91 40.84
N ALA A 464 -84.35 13.20 39.71
CA ALA A 464 -83.99 12.61 38.43
C ALA A 464 -82.54 12.91 38.02
N ILE A 465 -82.08 14.13 38.15
CA ILE A 465 -80.69 14.54 37.84
C ILE A 465 -79.75 13.86 38.80
N ASN A 466 -80.09 13.76 40.11
CA ASN A 466 -79.22 13.08 41.10
C ASN A 466 -79.07 11.60 40.78
N ARG A 467 -80.10 10.89 40.35
CA ARG A 467 -80.05 9.47 39.98
C ARG A 467 -79.21 9.27 38.69
N ILE A 468 -79.28 10.13 37.71
CA ILE A 468 -78.42 10.04 36.53
C ILE A 468 -76.98 10.34 36.87
N ASN A 469 -76.68 11.30 37.74
CA ASN A 469 -75.34 11.55 38.21
C ASN A 469 -74.81 10.37 38.99
N GLN A 470 -75.58 9.72 39.84
CA GLN A 470 -75.20 8.49 40.54
C GLN A 470 -74.93 7.34 39.54
N LEU A 471 -75.65 7.20 38.47
CA LEU A 471 -75.38 6.26 37.40
C LEU A 471 -74.02 6.59 36.75
N ALA A 472 -73.79 7.86 36.45
CA ALA A 472 -72.48 8.27 35.88
C ALA A 472 -71.33 8.02 36.83
N GLU A 473 -71.49 8.24 38.14
CA GLU A 473 -70.47 7.92 39.13
C GLU A 473 -70.24 6.42 39.27
N ARG A 474 -71.25 5.58 39.24
CA ARG A 474 -71.12 4.11 39.23
C ARG A 474 -70.39 3.61 38.01
N LEU A 475 -70.65 4.21 36.84
CA LEU A 475 -69.93 3.91 35.60
C LEU A 475 -68.46 4.34 35.71
N ARG A 476 -68.17 5.52 36.31
CA ARG A 476 -66.79 5.98 36.57
C ARG A 476 -66.03 5.09 37.57
N ALA A 477 -66.73 4.50 38.50
CA ALA A 477 -66.14 3.63 39.50
C ALA A 477 -65.78 2.24 38.96
N ASP A 478 -66.27 1.85 37.80
CA ASP A 478 -65.89 0.56 37.17
C ASP A 478 -64.45 0.58 36.65
N PRO A 479 -63.60 -0.34 37.04
CA PRO A 479 -62.19 -0.36 36.64
C PRO A 479 -61.95 -0.44 35.14
N ALA A 480 -62.89 -0.90 34.34
CA ALA A 480 -62.83 -1.00 32.88
C ALA A 480 -63.16 0.32 32.19
N VAL A 481 -63.68 1.31 32.87
CA VAL A 481 -64.08 2.62 32.34
C VAL A 481 -62.92 3.62 32.42
N ASP A 482 -62.68 4.32 31.35
CA ASP A 482 -61.72 5.42 31.23
C ASP A 482 -62.38 6.77 31.46
N GLN A 483 -63.51 7.02 30.77
CA GLN A 483 -64.20 8.29 30.86
C GLN A 483 -65.70 8.12 30.74
N VAL A 484 -66.45 8.92 31.51
CA VAL A 484 -67.93 9.04 31.39
C VAL A 484 -68.28 10.51 31.28
N LYS A 485 -69.01 10.86 30.26
CA LYS A 485 -69.49 12.22 29.98
C LYS A 485 -70.99 12.22 29.90
N VAL A 486 -71.67 13.02 30.74
CA VAL A 486 -73.11 13.28 30.63
C VAL A 486 -73.30 14.33 29.56
N THR A 487 -73.95 13.98 28.48
CA THR A 487 -74.17 14.90 27.34
C THR A 487 -75.56 15.54 27.34
N GLN A 488 -76.57 14.90 28.00
CA GLN A 488 -77.89 15.44 28.15
C GLN A 488 -78.53 15.02 29.47
N LEU A 489 -79.14 15.98 30.16
CA LEU A 489 -79.90 15.77 31.38
C LEU A 489 -81.42 16.08 31.12
N PRO A 490 -82.36 15.51 31.90
CA PRO A 490 -83.79 15.73 31.73
C PRO A 490 -84.24 17.19 31.81
N LEU A 491 -83.47 18.04 32.43
CA LEU A 491 -83.66 19.48 32.46
C LEU A 491 -82.35 20.18 32.11
N ASN A 492 -82.35 21.05 31.14
CA ASN A 492 -81.16 21.79 30.77
C ASN A 492 -80.99 23.00 31.70
N VAL A 493 -79.98 22.88 32.60
CA VAL A 493 -79.61 23.92 33.63
C VAL A 493 -78.38 24.72 33.15
N SER A 494 -78.21 24.97 31.89
CA SER A 494 -77.10 25.81 31.42
C SER A 494 -77.33 27.28 31.74
N PRO A 495 -76.38 27.99 32.31
CA PRO A 495 -76.52 29.38 32.72
C PRO A 495 -76.51 30.31 31.47
N GLY A 496 -77.55 30.41 30.73
CA GLY A 496 -77.65 31.26 29.53
C GLY A 496 -78.95 31.14 28.74
N LEU A 497 -79.80 30.23 29.12
CA LEU A 497 -81.14 30.10 28.50
C LEU A 497 -82.22 30.42 29.51
N ALA A 498 -83.11 31.36 29.17
CA ALA A 498 -84.26 31.72 29.96
C ALA A 498 -85.23 30.53 30.10
N LEU A 499 -85.58 30.17 31.34
CA LEU A 499 -86.58 29.18 31.67
C LEU A 499 -87.99 29.75 31.26
N THR A 500 -88.47 29.31 30.12
CA THR A 500 -89.93 29.55 29.75
C THR A 500 -90.69 28.33 30.21
N GLY A 501 -91.28 28.41 31.39
CA GLY A 501 -92.23 27.44 31.90
C GLY A 501 -93.53 28.17 32.28
N SER A 502 -94.61 27.82 31.64
CA SER A 502 -95.99 28.27 32.00
C SER A 502 -96.47 27.48 33.20
N THR A 503 -96.91 28.16 34.25
CA THR A 503 -97.45 27.61 35.52
C THR A 503 -98.93 27.19 35.46
N SER A 504 -99.44 26.83 34.30
CA SER A 504 -100.79 26.35 34.21
C SER A 504 -100.92 25.23 33.16
N GLU A 505 -100.54 24.02 33.58
CA GLU A 505 -101.02 22.82 32.86
C GLU A 505 -101.25 21.69 33.89
N THR A 506 -102.41 21.09 33.64
CA THR A 506 -103.05 19.94 34.29
C THR A 506 -102.16 18.75 34.50
N PRO A 507 -102.29 17.92 35.58
CA PRO A 507 -101.53 16.74 35.76
C PRO A 507 -101.81 15.70 34.65
N GLY A 508 -100.89 15.55 33.72
CA GLY A 508 -101.00 14.50 32.69
C GLY A 508 -100.14 14.58 31.44
N SER A 509 -99.29 15.57 31.24
CA SER A 509 -98.41 15.60 30.10
C SER A 509 -96.95 15.40 30.55
N GLY A 510 -96.42 14.25 30.26
CA GLY A 510 -95.09 13.83 30.62
C GLY A 510 -93.96 14.69 30.06
N GLY A 511 -93.33 15.44 30.94
CA GLY A 511 -92.00 16.01 30.60
C GLY A 511 -91.03 14.91 30.24
N SER A 512 -90.31 15.11 29.21
CA SER A 512 -89.30 14.12 28.76
C SER A 512 -88.21 13.93 29.86
N THR A 513 -88.05 12.69 30.32
CA THR A 513 -87.04 12.26 31.29
C THR A 513 -85.79 11.63 30.64
N GLU A 514 -85.57 11.98 29.39
CA GLU A 514 -84.48 11.45 28.59
C GLU A 514 -83.15 12.03 29.01
N PHE A 515 -82.12 11.15 29.06
CA PHE A 515 -80.77 11.52 29.31
C PHE A 515 -79.81 10.84 28.31
N ARG A 516 -78.59 11.38 28.15
CA ARG A 516 -77.57 10.77 27.30
C ARG A 516 -76.22 10.79 28.01
N LEU A 517 -75.53 9.65 27.92
CA LEU A 517 -74.23 9.44 28.47
C LEU A 517 -73.29 8.84 27.41
N VAL A 518 -72.10 9.36 27.35
CA VAL A 518 -71.03 8.76 26.57
C VAL A 518 -70.07 8.06 27.56
N VAL A 519 -69.79 6.78 27.31
CA VAL A 519 -68.88 5.96 28.14
C VAL A 519 -67.75 5.46 27.25
N VAL A 520 -66.51 5.68 27.67
CA VAL A 520 -65.32 5.20 27.01
C VAL A 520 -64.62 4.18 27.90
N LEU A 521 -64.35 3.01 27.36
CA LEU A 521 -63.60 1.99 28.11
C LEU A 521 -62.09 2.15 27.91
N LYS A 522 -61.31 1.75 28.92
CA LYS A 522 -59.88 1.69 28.83
C LYS A 522 -59.46 0.73 27.70
N SER A 523 -58.45 1.11 26.92
CA SER A 523 -57.87 0.21 25.93
C SER A 523 -57.25 -1.00 26.66
N THR A 524 -57.85 -2.16 26.51
CA THR A 524 -57.18 -3.43 26.87
C THR A 524 -56.11 -3.72 25.84
N PRO A 525 -54.87 -4.05 26.25
CA PRO A 525 -53.77 -4.36 25.34
C PRO A 525 -54.06 -5.53 24.40
#